data_88eda55f658565e807bdb90c785a16a4
#
_entry.id   88eda55f658565e807bdb90c785a16a4
#
_cell.length_a   1.000
_cell.length_b   1.000
_cell.length_c   1.000
_cell.angle_alpha   90.00
_cell.angle_beta   90.00
_cell.angle_gamma   90.00
#
_symmetry.space_group_name_H-M   'P 1'
#
loop_
_entity.id
_entity.type
_entity.pdbx_description
1 polymer ?
#
loop_
_entity_poly.entity_id
_entity_poly.type
_entity_poly.pdbx_seq_one_letter_code
_entity_poly.pdbx_strand_id
1 'polypeptide(L)'
;MTKEAIIKKLKEDEHYYGEFGKQYLSNSDIRTLLNNPLALGEQSKPSPAFLVGGYFHTAILEPNKLKKYKVIESSTRNTKAYKEMSGGELCLLQHEVDKIELMTERIMENDICGGLIRGIDVEYEKPGIAELEGQMWKGKADIVNHDEKLIIDLKTTKDINSFKRSAYRWNYDSQAYI
;
A
#
# COMPACT_ATOMS: atom_id res chain seq x y z
N MET A 1 4.38 -23.05 -13.13
CA MET A 1 5.02 -22.80 -11.80
C MET A 1 4.09 -23.31 -10.72
N THR A 2 4.62 -23.81 -9.59
CA THR A 2 3.78 -24.13 -8.44
C THR A 2 3.29 -22.87 -7.74
N LYS A 3 2.22 -22.97 -6.95
CA LYS A 3 1.67 -21.83 -6.17
C LYS A 3 2.72 -21.20 -5.26
N GLU A 4 3.51 -22.02 -4.58
CA GLU A 4 4.58 -21.59 -3.68
C GLU A 4 5.68 -20.82 -4.43
N ALA A 5 6.05 -21.28 -5.62
CA ALA A 5 7.04 -20.60 -6.45
C ALA A 5 6.56 -19.23 -6.95
N ILE A 6 5.27 -19.11 -7.26
CA ILE A 6 4.63 -17.85 -7.63
C ILE A 6 4.63 -16.89 -6.42
N ILE A 7 4.16 -17.34 -5.27
CA ILE A 7 4.12 -16.55 -4.02
C ILE A 7 5.52 -16.07 -3.65
N LYS A 8 6.52 -16.96 -3.72
CA LYS A 8 7.92 -16.58 -3.45
C LYS A 8 8.38 -15.45 -4.35
N LYS A 9 8.03 -15.49 -5.63
CA LYS A 9 8.40 -14.44 -6.58
C LYS A 9 7.65 -13.14 -6.33
N LEU A 10 6.38 -13.20 -5.95
CA LEU A 10 5.55 -12.04 -5.62
C LEU A 10 5.95 -11.34 -4.30
N LYS A 11 6.86 -11.90 -3.49
CA LYS A 11 7.44 -11.19 -2.33
C LYS A 11 8.28 -9.98 -2.73
N GLU A 12 8.86 -10.00 -3.92
CA GLU A 12 9.67 -8.90 -4.42
C GLU A 12 8.77 -7.86 -5.11
N ASP A 13 8.85 -6.60 -4.70
CA ASP A 13 8.04 -5.50 -5.23
C ASP A 13 8.18 -5.37 -6.76
N GLU A 14 9.40 -5.56 -7.29
CA GLU A 14 9.67 -5.54 -8.73
C GLU A 14 8.84 -6.59 -9.48
N HIS A 15 8.68 -7.77 -8.90
CA HIS A 15 7.85 -8.82 -9.49
C HIS A 15 6.37 -8.61 -9.23
N TYR A 16 5.99 -8.13 -8.04
CA TYR A 16 4.59 -7.91 -7.69
C TYR A 16 3.94 -6.84 -8.56
N TYR A 17 4.61 -5.72 -8.75
CA TYR A 17 4.10 -4.58 -9.54
C TYR A 17 4.57 -4.59 -11.00
N GLY A 18 5.55 -5.43 -11.35
CA GLY A 18 6.11 -5.56 -12.68
C GLY A 18 5.33 -6.52 -13.59
N GLU A 19 5.91 -6.83 -14.74
CA GLU A 19 5.28 -7.66 -15.79
C GLU A 19 4.86 -9.05 -15.28
N PHE A 20 5.59 -9.62 -14.32
CA PHE A 20 5.22 -10.91 -13.75
C PHE A 20 3.91 -10.82 -12.97
N GLY A 21 3.75 -9.79 -12.15
CA GLY A 21 2.55 -9.60 -11.34
C GLY A 21 1.33 -9.18 -12.16
N LYS A 22 1.51 -8.50 -13.29
CA LYS A 22 0.42 -8.10 -14.21
C LYS A 22 -0.31 -9.28 -14.86
N GLN A 23 0.22 -10.49 -14.76
CA GLN A 23 -0.46 -11.71 -15.21
C GLN A 23 -1.63 -12.12 -14.30
N TYR A 24 -1.73 -11.53 -13.13
CA TYR A 24 -2.73 -11.80 -12.11
C TYR A 24 -3.60 -10.56 -11.90
N LEU A 25 -4.91 -10.77 -11.79
CA LEU A 25 -5.82 -9.71 -11.35
C LEU A 25 -5.59 -9.35 -9.89
N SER A 26 -6.00 -8.17 -9.49
CA SER A 26 -5.90 -7.67 -8.11
C SER A 26 -7.11 -6.82 -7.74
N ASN A 27 -7.27 -6.46 -6.48
CA ASN A 27 -8.39 -5.62 -6.06
C ASN A 27 -8.47 -4.27 -6.81
N SER A 28 -7.34 -3.69 -7.20
CA SER A 28 -7.34 -2.45 -7.99
C SER A 28 -7.99 -2.62 -9.37
N ASP A 29 -7.93 -3.83 -9.93
CA ASP A 29 -8.50 -4.13 -11.24
C ASP A 29 -10.03 -4.19 -11.19
N ILE A 30 -10.63 -4.59 -10.05
CA ILE A 30 -12.08 -4.53 -9.86
C ILE A 30 -12.60 -3.12 -10.11
N ARG A 31 -11.97 -2.13 -9.49
CA ARG A 31 -12.37 -0.74 -9.67
C ARG A 31 -12.21 -0.28 -11.11
N THR A 32 -11.14 -0.69 -11.77
CA THR A 32 -10.92 -0.39 -13.20
C THR A 32 -12.02 -1.01 -14.04
N LEU A 33 -12.33 -2.29 -13.83
CA LEU A 33 -13.38 -3.01 -14.54
C LEU A 33 -14.77 -2.40 -14.33
N LEU A 34 -15.08 -1.92 -13.12
CA LEU A 34 -16.37 -1.30 -12.81
C LEU A 34 -16.53 0.11 -13.42
N ASN A 35 -15.43 0.87 -13.59
CA ASN A 35 -15.51 2.26 -14.04
C ASN A 35 -15.09 2.46 -15.50
N ASN A 36 -14.05 1.78 -15.95
CA ASN A 36 -13.53 1.86 -17.31
C ASN A 36 -12.80 0.56 -17.69
N PRO A 37 -13.52 -0.49 -18.13
CA PRO A 37 -12.91 -1.78 -18.47
C PRO A 37 -11.79 -1.71 -19.51
N LEU A 38 -11.84 -0.72 -20.42
CA LEU A 38 -10.83 -0.53 -21.46
C LEU A 38 -9.47 -0.10 -20.91
N ALA A 39 -9.42 0.43 -19.69
CA ALA A 39 -8.18 0.82 -19.01
C ALA A 39 -7.55 -0.33 -18.19
N LEU A 40 -8.05 -1.56 -18.31
CA LEU A 40 -7.45 -2.71 -17.63
C LEU A 40 -6.01 -2.93 -18.10
N GLY A 41 -5.09 -3.04 -17.14
CA GLY A 41 -3.65 -3.18 -17.43
C GLY A 41 -2.91 -1.86 -17.64
N GLU A 42 -3.60 -0.72 -17.70
CA GLU A 42 -2.94 0.59 -17.72
C GLU A 42 -2.30 0.90 -16.36
N GLN A 43 -1.11 1.49 -16.41
CA GLN A 43 -0.46 1.95 -15.18
C GLN A 43 -1.14 3.20 -14.63
N SER A 44 -1.51 3.15 -13.35
CA SER A 44 -1.99 4.34 -12.65
C SER A 44 -0.87 5.37 -12.53
N LYS A 45 -1.21 6.64 -12.78
CA LYS A 45 -0.24 7.73 -12.63
C LYS A 45 0.16 7.90 -11.17
N PRO A 46 1.45 8.11 -10.88
CA PRO A 46 1.90 8.45 -9.55
C PRO A 46 1.13 9.65 -9.00
N SER A 47 0.71 9.59 -7.74
CA SER A 47 0.05 10.70 -7.08
C SER A 47 0.66 10.98 -5.70
N PRO A 48 0.61 12.21 -5.20
CA PRO A 48 1.07 12.52 -3.85
C PRO A 48 0.41 11.65 -2.78
N ALA A 49 -0.87 11.34 -2.93
CA ALA A 49 -1.59 10.50 -1.97
C ALA A 49 -1.06 9.06 -1.93
N PHE A 50 -0.73 8.48 -3.09
CA PHE A 50 -0.12 7.15 -3.14
C PHE A 50 1.30 7.16 -2.58
N LEU A 51 2.08 8.21 -2.85
CA LEU A 51 3.42 8.33 -2.32
C LEU A 51 3.43 8.46 -0.78
N VAL A 52 2.56 9.30 -0.25
CA VAL A 52 2.38 9.50 1.21
C VAL A 52 1.86 8.22 1.87
N GLY A 53 0.86 7.56 1.27
CA GLY A 53 0.35 6.28 1.75
C GLY A 53 1.43 5.19 1.74
N GLY A 54 2.19 5.08 0.65
CA GLY A 54 3.29 4.13 0.53
C GLY A 54 4.39 4.36 1.57
N TYR A 55 4.72 5.61 1.86
CA TYR A 55 5.68 5.94 2.93
C TYR A 55 5.16 5.49 4.32
N PHE A 56 3.86 5.73 4.60
CA PHE A 56 3.24 5.28 5.84
C PHE A 56 3.29 3.75 6.01
N HIS A 57 2.91 3.00 4.97
CA HIS A 57 3.02 1.53 4.98
C HIS A 57 4.48 1.09 5.22
N THR A 58 5.42 1.67 4.48
CA THR A 58 6.84 1.35 4.63
C THR A 58 7.35 1.65 6.03
N ALA A 59 6.91 2.76 6.65
CA ALA A 59 7.32 3.14 8.00
C ALA A 59 6.90 2.13 9.07
N ILE A 60 5.75 1.50 8.89
CA ILE A 60 5.22 0.49 9.83
C ILE A 60 5.74 -0.90 9.51
N LEU A 61 5.68 -1.31 8.24
CA LEU A 61 5.86 -2.71 7.84
C LEU A 61 7.31 -3.05 7.46
N GLU A 62 8.03 -2.11 6.86
CA GLU A 62 9.38 -2.33 6.31
C GLU A 62 10.30 -1.12 6.53
N PRO A 63 10.54 -0.67 7.78
CA PRO A 63 11.24 0.59 8.06
C PRO A 63 12.65 0.66 7.44
N ASN A 64 13.29 -0.47 7.20
CA ASN A 64 14.59 -0.54 6.54
C ASN A 64 14.56 -0.05 5.08
N LYS A 65 13.39 0.00 4.46
CA LYS A 65 13.18 0.47 3.08
C LYS A 65 12.88 1.97 2.99
N LEU A 66 12.75 2.70 4.10
CA LEU A 66 12.42 4.15 4.10
C LEU A 66 13.42 4.98 3.31
N LYS A 67 14.68 4.59 3.31
CA LYS A 67 15.76 5.28 2.56
C LYS A 67 15.57 5.33 1.04
N LYS A 68 14.62 4.53 0.49
CA LYS A 68 14.29 4.58 -0.94
C LYS A 68 13.51 5.84 -1.34
N TYR A 69 12.90 6.51 -0.37
CA TYR A 69 12.10 7.70 -0.62
C TYR A 69 12.96 8.95 -0.64
N LYS A 70 12.80 9.75 -1.69
CA LYS A 70 13.40 11.07 -1.80
C LYS A 70 12.51 12.09 -1.11
N VAL A 71 13.08 12.82 -0.15
CA VAL A 71 12.38 13.85 0.63
C VAL A 71 12.96 15.21 0.31
N ILE A 72 12.11 16.21 0.14
CA ILE A 72 12.52 17.58 -0.19
C ILE A 72 11.92 18.55 0.80
N GLU A 73 12.80 19.43 1.32
CA GLU A 73 12.42 20.57 2.16
C GLU A 73 11.76 21.64 1.30
N SER A 74 10.45 21.68 1.29
CA SER A 74 9.67 22.69 0.56
C SER A 74 8.24 22.76 1.11
N SER A 75 7.63 23.96 1.06
CA SER A 75 6.24 24.15 1.48
C SER A 75 5.24 23.48 0.54
N THR A 76 5.55 23.43 -0.76
CA THR A 76 4.70 22.78 -1.78
C THR A 76 5.54 22.26 -2.94
N ARG A 77 4.94 21.37 -3.74
CA ARG A 77 5.55 20.83 -4.97
C ARG A 77 5.59 21.85 -6.13
N ASN A 78 4.97 23.03 -5.96
CA ASN A 78 4.91 24.05 -7.00
C ASN A 78 6.07 25.05 -6.95
N THR A 79 6.86 25.06 -5.88
CA THR A 79 8.01 25.98 -5.73
C THR A 79 9.10 25.69 -6.77
N LYS A 80 9.86 26.73 -7.13
CA LYS A 80 11.02 26.60 -8.03
C LYS A 80 12.06 25.66 -7.43
N ALA A 81 12.35 25.83 -6.14
CA ALA A 81 13.30 25.00 -5.42
C ALA A 81 12.92 23.50 -5.45
N TYR A 82 11.62 23.17 -5.22
CA TYR A 82 11.17 21.78 -5.33
C TYR A 82 11.39 21.24 -6.75
N LYS A 83 11.00 21.97 -7.79
CA LYS A 83 11.12 21.52 -9.19
C LYS A 83 12.58 21.28 -9.59
N GLU A 84 13.50 22.10 -9.12
CA GLU A 84 14.93 21.93 -9.36
C GLU A 84 15.48 20.70 -8.61
N MET A 85 15.13 20.54 -7.33
CA MET A 85 15.62 19.44 -6.51
C MET A 85 15.00 18.09 -6.88
N SER A 86 13.74 18.08 -7.30
CA SER A 86 13.04 16.83 -7.68
C SER A 86 13.55 16.24 -9.00
N GLY A 87 14.03 17.09 -9.90
CA GLY A 87 14.41 16.65 -11.24
C GLY A 87 13.23 16.16 -12.09
N GLY A 88 12.01 16.60 -11.76
CA GLY A 88 10.77 16.17 -12.41
C GLY A 88 10.12 14.93 -11.78
N GLU A 89 10.74 14.34 -10.79
CA GLU A 89 10.18 13.21 -10.04
C GLU A 89 9.17 13.66 -8.96
N LEU A 90 8.23 12.78 -8.63
CA LEU A 90 7.33 13.00 -7.51
C LEU A 90 8.04 12.60 -6.21
N CYS A 91 8.38 13.57 -5.37
CA CYS A 91 9.06 13.38 -4.10
C CYS A 91 8.15 13.72 -2.90
N LEU A 92 8.46 13.17 -1.73
CA LEU A 92 7.84 13.57 -0.47
C LEU A 92 8.29 14.96 -0.06
N LEU A 93 7.41 15.66 0.64
CA LEU A 93 7.76 16.90 1.33
C LEU A 93 8.10 16.59 2.79
N GLN A 94 9.05 17.34 3.38
CA GLN A 94 9.48 17.08 4.76
C GLN A 94 8.29 17.08 5.73
N HIS A 95 7.40 18.05 5.66
CA HIS A 95 6.23 18.10 6.55
C HIS A 95 5.23 16.93 6.38
N GLU A 96 5.23 16.26 5.20
CA GLU A 96 4.46 15.03 5.01
C GLU A 96 5.13 13.86 5.75
N VAL A 97 6.46 13.79 5.70
CA VAL A 97 7.26 12.80 6.44
C VAL A 97 7.07 12.99 7.95
N ASP A 98 7.27 14.21 8.47
CA ASP A 98 7.12 14.53 9.89
C ASP A 98 5.73 14.12 10.42
N LYS A 99 4.69 14.40 9.61
CA LYS A 99 3.32 14.00 9.95
C LYS A 99 3.16 12.48 10.01
N ILE A 100 3.75 11.75 9.07
CA ILE A 100 3.65 10.29 9.04
C ILE A 100 4.43 9.66 10.17
N GLU A 101 5.61 10.18 10.49
CA GLU A 101 6.41 9.72 11.61
C GLU A 101 5.64 9.86 12.93
N LEU A 102 5.01 11.02 13.16
CA LEU A 102 4.15 11.22 14.32
C LEU A 102 2.94 10.26 14.32
N MET A 103 2.30 10.03 13.17
CA MET A 103 1.18 9.07 13.07
C MET A 103 1.65 7.65 13.40
N THR A 104 2.80 7.25 12.89
CA THR A 104 3.39 5.93 13.13
C THR A 104 3.71 5.76 14.62
N GLU A 105 4.35 6.75 15.24
CA GLU A 105 4.62 6.76 16.67
C GLU A 105 3.33 6.56 17.47
N ARG A 106 2.29 7.35 17.21
CA ARG A 106 1.00 7.26 17.91
C ARG A 106 0.30 5.92 17.77
N ILE A 107 0.37 5.31 16.58
CA ILE A 107 -0.19 3.98 16.34
C ILE A 107 0.59 2.93 17.14
N MET A 108 1.90 3.04 17.16
CA MET A 108 2.77 2.07 17.82
C MET A 108 2.80 2.22 19.35
N GLU A 109 2.49 3.41 19.88
CA GLU A 109 2.30 3.66 21.31
C GLU A 109 0.91 3.20 21.83
N ASN A 110 -0.06 3.06 20.95
CA ASN A 110 -1.36 2.55 21.32
C ASN A 110 -1.29 1.05 21.63
N ASP A 111 -1.62 0.63 22.83
CA ASP A 111 -1.45 -0.76 23.30
C ASP A 111 -2.17 -1.78 22.40
N ILE A 112 -3.38 -1.44 21.93
CA ILE A 112 -4.16 -2.33 21.05
C ILE A 112 -3.54 -2.37 19.66
N CYS A 113 -3.36 -1.21 19.03
CA CYS A 113 -2.85 -1.13 17.66
C CYS A 113 -1.41 -1.66 17.58
N GLY A 114 -0.55 -1.23 18.50
CA GLY A 114 0.85 -1.67 18.57
C GLY A 114 0.96 -3.17 18.85
N GLY A 115 0.12 -3.73 19.72
CA GLY A 115 0.07 -5.16 20.00
C GLY A 115 -0.36 -5.98 18.78
N LEU A 116 -1.39 -5.54 18.07
CA LEU A 116 -1.86 -6.21 16.85
C LEU A 116 -0.83 -6.17 15.72
N ILE A 117 -0.10 -5.05 15.58
CA ILE A 117 0.92 -4.88 14.54
C ILE A 117 2.18 -5.68 14.87
N ARG A 118 2.59 -5.76 16.14
CA ARG A 118 3.87 -6.34 16.57
C ARG A 118 3.79 -7.76 17.11
N GLY A 119 2.69 -8.46 17.02
CA GLY A 119 2.48 -9.81 17.59
C GLY A 119 3.70 -10.75 17.50
N ILE A 120 3.64 -11.89 18.14
CA ILE A 120 4.77 -12.87 18.20
C ILE A 120 4.91 -13.59 16.86
N ASP A 121 3.78 -14.01 16.27
CA ASP A 121 3.71 -14.71 14.99
C ASP A 121 2.99 -13.82 13.96
N VAL A 122 3.75 -12.88 13.38
CA VAL A 122 3.24 -11.87 12.44
C VAL A 122 4.06 -11.86 11.17
N GLU A 123 3.38 -11.87 10.02
CA GLU A 123 4.00 -11.68 8.71
C GLU A 123 3.56 -10.34 8.11
N TYR A 124 4.52 -9.59 7.54
CA TYR A 124 4.26 -8.32 6.84
C TYR A 124 4.35 -8.48 5.34
N GLU A 125 3.60 -7.65 4.60
CA GLU A 125 3.62 -7.62 3.13
C GLU A 125 3.48 -9.03 2.53
N LYS A 126 2.56 -9.82 3.09
CA LYS A 126 2.39 -11.23 2.71
C LYS A 126 1.62 -11.36 1.41
N PRO A 127 2.26 -11.79 0.30
CA PRO A 127 1.55 -12.04 -0.93
C PRO A 127 0.78 -13.35 -0.90
N GLY A 128 -0.36 -13.35 -1.59
CA GLY A 128 -1.18 -14.52 -1.83
C GLY A 128 -1.64 -14.60 -3.28
N ILE A 129 -2.03 -15.78 -3.71
CA ILE A 129 -2.73 -16.00 -4.98
C ILE A 129 -3.89 -16.98 -4.77
N ALA A 130 -4.98 -16.73 -5.47
CA ALA A 130 -6.14 -17.61 -5.50
C ALA A 130 -6.75 -17.64 -6.90
N GLU A 131 -7.44 -18.72 -7.22
CA GLU A 131 -8.31 -18.77 -8.39
C GLU A 131 -9.73 -18.44 -7.94
N LEU A 132 -10.32 -17.41 -8.54
CA LEU A 132 -11.68 -16.96 -8.31
C LEU A 132 -12.36 -16.78 -9.68
N GLU A 133 -13.52 -17.43 -9.87
CA GLU A 133 -14.29 -17.35 -11.11
C GLU A 133 -13.46 -17.67 -12.37
N GLY A 134 -12.59 -18.68 -12.30
CA GLY A 134 -11.73 -19.09 -13.41
C GLY A 134 -10.60 -18.12 -13.76
N GLN A 135 -10.35 -17.14 -12.93
CA GLN A 135 -9.25 -16.18 -13.09
C GLN A 135 -8.28 -16.26 -11.90
N MET A 136 -7.00 -16.03 -12.19
CA MET A 136 -5.99 -15.98 -11.14
C MET A 136 -5.87 -14.57 -10.56
N TRP A 137 -6.00 -14.48 -9.26
CA TRP A 137 -5.92 -13.24 -8.49
C TRP A 137 -4.71 -13.24 -7.58
N LYS A 138 -4.13 -12.07 -7.40
CA LYS A 138 -3.11 -11.81 -6.39
C LYS A 138 -3.60 -10.78 -5.39
N GLY A 139 -3.20 -10.97 -4.15
CA GLY A 139 -3.33 -10.00 -3.07
C GLY A 139 -2.02 -9.86 -2.32
N LYS A 140 -1.88 -8.79 -1.54
CA LYS A 140 -0.79 -8.64 -0.59
C LYS A 140 -1.41 -8.09 0.70
N ALA A 141 -1.40 -8.91 1.75
CA ALA A 141 -1.86 -8.49 3.06
C ALA A 141 -0.78 -7.65 3.72
N ASP A 142 -1.13 -6.47 4.22
CA ASP A 142 -0.19 -5.61 4.94
C ASP A 142 0.36 -6.34 6.17
N ILE A 143 -0.52 -6.95 6.97
CA ILE A 143 -0.16 -7.69 8.17
C ILE A 143 -1.04 -8.95 8.27
N VAL A 144 -0.41 -10.09 8.46
CA VAL A 144 -1.08 -11.34 8.88
C VAL A 144 -0.62 -11.65 10.29
N ASN A 145 -1.51 -11.48 11.26
CA ASN A 145 -1.27 -11.78 12.66
C ASN A 145 -1.86 -13.16 12.96
N HIS A 146 -1.00 -14.16 13.09
CA HIS A 146 -1.40 -15.54 13.32
C HIS A 146 -1.83 -15.79 14.77
N ASP A 147 -1.30 -15.02 15.73
CA ASP A 147 -1.67 -15.11 17.15
C ASP A 147 -3.15 -14.77 17.33
N GLU A 148 -3.59 -13.70 16.71
CA GLU A 148 -4.96 -13.17 16.81
C GLU A 148 -5.87 -13.68 15.68
N LYS A 149 -5.32 -14.41 14.70
CA LYS A 149 -6.03 -14.89 13.49
C LYS A 149 -6.67 -13.74 12.71
N LEU A 150 -5.94 -12.66 12.54
CA LEU A 150 -6.37 -11.44 11.87
C LEU A 150 -5.54 -11.14 10.63
N ILE A 151 -6.21 -10.58 9.63
CA ILE A 151 -5.56 -9.85 8.54
C ILE A 151 -5.84 -8.37 8.80
N ILE A 152 -4.79 -7.58 8.87
CA ILE A 152 -4.87 -6.14 9.16
C ILE A 152 -4.40 -5.39 7.94
N ASP A 153 -5.20 -4.44 7.50
CA ASP A 153 -4.91 -3.58 6.36
C ASP A 153 -4.81 -2.13 6.82
N LEU A 154 -3.72 -1.47 6.49
CA LEU A 154 -3.42 -0.11 6.91
C LEU A 154 -3.97 0.89 5.89
N LYS A 155 -4.71 1.87 6.35
CA LYS A 155 -5.27 2.92 5.50
C LYS A 155 -5.05 4.32 6.07
N THR A 156 -4.59 5.22 5.22
CA THR A 156 -4.55 6.65 5.54
C THR A 156 -5.82 7.33 5.05
N THR A 157 -6.36 8.26 5.82
CA THR A 157 -7.49 9.09 5.44
C THR A 157 -7.28 10.54 5.84
N LYS A 158 -7.85 11.46 5.08
CA LYS A 158 -7.85 12.88 5.44
C LYS A 158 -8.81 13.19 6.60
N ASP A 159 -9.88 12.40 6.71
CA ASP A 159 -10.94 12.60 7.69
C ASP A 159 -11.48 11.23 8.13
N ILE A 160 -11.23 10.90 9.38
CA ILE A 160 -11.66 9.64 9.98
C ILE A 160 -13.20 9.53 10.04
N ASN A 161 -13.90 10.63 10.21
CA ASN A 161 -15.37 10.63 10.26
C ASN A 161 -16.00 10.26 8.91
N SER A 162 -15.27 10.47 7.82
CA SER A 162 -15.65 10.09 6.46
C SER A 162 -15.15 8.71 6.04
N PHE A 163 -14.47 7.98 6.92
CA PHE A 163 -13.83 6.70 6.57
C PHE A 163 -14.83 5.67 6.01
N LYS A 164 -16.01 5.55 6.65
CA LYS A 164 -17.07 4.63 6.16
C LYS A 164 -17.45 4.91 4.71
N ARG A 165 -17.60 6.20 4.33
CA ARG A 165 -17.87 6.60 2.94
C ARG A 165 -16.70 6.24 2.02
N SER A 166 -15.47 6.43 2.50
CA SER A 166 -14.27 6.06 1.75
C SER A 166 -14.19 4.57 1.52
N ALA A 167 -14.51 3.75 2.50
CA ALA A 167 -14.51 2.30 2.38
C ALA A 167 -15.46 1.81 1.27
N TYR A 168 -16.67 2.34 1.21
CA TYR A 168 -17.61 2.05 0.11
C TYR A 168 -17.11 2.58 -1.23
N ARG A 169 -16.59 3.81 -1.27
CA ARG A 169 -16.11 4.44 -2.51
C ARG A 169 -14.94 3.69 -3.14
N TRP A 170 -14.09 3.09 -2.32
CA TRP A 170 -12.87 2.42 -2.74
C TRP A 170 -12.98 0.89 -2.75
N ASN A 171 -14.18 0.36 -2.50
CA ASN A 171 -14.47 -1.07 -2.50
C ASN A 171 -13.53 -1.86 -1.57
N TYR A 172 -13.40 -1.43 -0.29
CA TYR A 172 -12.55 -2.14 0.67
C TYR A 172 -13.12 -3.52 1.05
N ASP A 173 -14.43 -3.73 0.88
CA ASP A 173 -15.10 -5.01 1.01
C ASP A 173 -14.57 -6.05 -0.02
N SER A 174 -14.38 -5.63 -1.27
CA SER A 174 -13.81 -6.53 -2.28
C SER A 174 -12.35 -6.89 -1.98
N GLN A 175 -11.58 -5.98 -1.37
CA GLN A 175 -10.23 -6.26 -0.93
C GLN A 175 -10.19 -7.35 0.15
N ALA A 176 -11.17 -7.36 1.06
CA ALA A 176 -11.27 -8.36 2.10
C ALA A 176 -11.74 -9.74 1.56
N TYR A 177 -12.38 -9.77 0.39
CA TYR A 177 -12.84 -11.01 -0.25
C TYR A 177 -11.72 -11.70 -1.06
N ILE A 178 -10.83 -10.95 -1.70
CA ILE A 178 -9.72 -11.45 -2.54
C ILE A 178 -8.49 -11.79 -1.71
#